data_e6f05bd7d1837aa050d3ee0598e777f8
#
_entry.id   e6f05bd7d1837aa050d3ee0598e777f8
#
_cell.length_a   1.000
_cell.length_b   1.000
_cell.length_c   1.000
_cell.angle_alpha   90.00
_cell.angle_beta   90.00
_cell.angle_gamma   90.00
#
_symmetry.space_group_name_H-M   'P 1'
#
loop_
_entity.id
_entity.type
_entity.pdbx_description
1 polymer ?
#
loop_
_entity_poly.entity_id
_entity_poly.type
_entity_poly.pdbx_seq_one_letter_code
_entity_poly.pdbx_strand_id
1 'polypeptide(L)'
;MVDCCAPAGDGGYELQILDSYNNKTYVNGQAGSIYKQGFPLANAMRKPGEWQVYDVIWTAPTFNADGSVKTPAFVTAFHNGVLVQNHFELKGETLYIGKPVYKKYDTAPIKLQAHGDPSPPISFWNIWVRELK
;
A
#
# COMPACT_ATOMS: atom_id res chain seq x y z
N MET A 1 8.66 -6.99 6.08
CA MET A 1 7.84 -6.12 5.20
C MET A 1 6.49 -6.78 5.09
N VAL A 2 5.43 -6.05 5.26
CA VAL A 2 4.07 -6.56 5.09
C VAL A 2 3.33 -5.60 4.18
N ASP A 3 2.77 -6.12 3.11
CA ASP A 3 2.06 -5.35 2.11
C ASP A 3 0.56 -5.56 2.27
N CYS A 4 -0.22 -4.52 2.12
CA CYS A 4 -1.67 -4.62 2.30
C CYS A 4 -2.46 -4.85 1.00
N CYS A 5 -1.82 -5.11 -0.13
CA CYS A 5 -2.56 -5.22 -1.39
C CYS A 5 -1.79 -6.03 -2.43
N ALA A 6 -2.00 -7.32 -2.53
CA ALA A 6 -1.48 -8.29 -3.50
C ALA A 6 0.04 -8.62 -3.44
N PRO A 7 0.41 -9.88 -3.64
CA PRO A 7 1.82 -10.31 -3.65
C PRO A 7 2.55 -9.80 -4.90
N ALA A 8 3.83 -9.52 -4.73
CA ALA A 8 4.73 -9.32 -5.85
C ALA A 8 4.69 -10.57 -6.75
N GLY A 9 4.26 -10.39 -7.99
CA GLY A 9 4.11 -11.47 -8.98
C GLY A 9 2.69 -11.72 -9.46
N ASP A 10 1.67 -11.49 -8.63
CA ASP A 10 0.26 -11.72 -9.01
C ASP A 10 -0.44 -10.43 -9.48
N GLY A 11 0.25 -9.30 -9.48
CA GLY A 11 -0.33 -7.98 -9.73
C GLY A 11 -1.04 -7.41 -8.51
N GLY A 12 -1.40 -6.14 -8.54
CA GLY A 12 -2.16 -5.45 -7.51
C GLY A 12 -1.50 -4.17 -7.03
N TYR A 13 -2.02 -3.62 -5.94
CA TYR A 13 -1.60 -2.35 -5.38
C TYR A 13 -1.03 -2.56 -3.98
N GLU A 14 0.11 -1.94 -3.70
CA GLU A 14 0.88 -2.21 -2.49
C GLU A 14 1.13 -0.94 -1.70
N LEU A 15 0.71 -0.95 -0.43
CA LEU A 15 1.08 0.03 0.58
C LEU A 15 2.08 -0.62 1.54
N GLN A 16 3.26 -0.02 1.67
CA GLN A 16 4.37 -0.59 2.44
C GLN A 16 4.11 -0.56 3.95
N ILE A 17 4.28 -1.71 4.60
CA ILE A 17 4.41 -1.86 6.04
C ILE A 17 5.83 -2.35 6.33
N LEU A 18 6.70 -1.47 6.77
CA LEU A 18 8.12 -1.71 7.00
C LEU A 18 8.56 -1.03 8.30
N ASP A 19 9.53 -1.58 8.98
CA ASP A 19 10.20 -0.86 10.07
C ASP A 19 11.12 0.22 9.49
N SER A 20 10.63 1.45 9.48
CA SER A 20 11.37 2.64 9.09
C SER A 20 11.75 3.54 10.28
N TYR A 21 11.61 3.05 11.52
CA TYR A 21 12.00 3.81 12.71
C TYR A 21 13.52 3.96 12.76
N ASN A 22 13.99 5.21 12.75
CA ASN A 22 15.43 5.54 12.70
C ASN A 22 16.20 4.80 11.58
N ASN A 23 15.50 4.29 10.60
CA ASN A 23 16.08 3.54 9.50
C ASN A 23 16.19 4.44 8.27
N LYS A 24 17.40 4.50 7.70
CA LYS A 24 17.67 5.20 6.44
C LYS A 24 17.34 4.34 5.21
N THR A 25 16.25 3.58 5.29
CA THR A 25 15.81 2.79 4.13
C THR A 25 15.51 3.71 2.94
N TYR A 26 15.58 3.16 1.74
CA TYR A 26 15.24 3.92 0.55
C TYR A 26 13.76 4.34 0.57
N VAL A 27 13.50 5.56 0.13
CA VAL A 27 12.18 6.21 0.27
C VAL A 27 11.02 5.43 -0.36
N ASN A 28 11.27 4.69 -1.44
CA ASN A 28 10.26 3.87 -2.10
C ASN A 28 9.74 2.70 -1.26
N GLY A 29 10.49 2.24 -0.27
CA GLY A 29 10.14 1.13 0.61
C GLY A 29 9.80 1.54 2.03
N GLN A 30 9.77 2.84 2.36
CA GLN A 30 9.39 3.31 3.70
C GLN A 30 7.95 2.92 4.06
N ALA A 31 7.69 2.80 5.36
CA ALA A 31 6.33 2.64 5.87
C ALA A 31 5.39 3.72 5.31
N GLY A 32 4.28 3.29 4.70
CA GLY A 32 3.32 4.18 4.06
C GLY A 32 3.65 4.58 2.62
N SER A 33 4.74 4.08 2.02
CA SER A 33 4.99 4.26 0.58
C SER A 33 4.00 3.47 -0.26
N ILE A 34 3.63 4.01 -1.42
CA ILE A 34 3.15 3.23 -2.55
C ILE A 34 4.39 2.84 -3.34
N TYR A 35 4.76 1.57 -3.26
CA TYR A 35 6.07 1.09 -3.72
C TYR A 35 6.41 1.57 -5.14
N LYS A 36 7.54 2.29 -5.25
CA LYS A 36 8.06 2.90 -6.48
C LYS A 36 7.14 3.92 -7.19
N GLN A 37 6.00 4.28 -6.61
CA GLN A 37 5.11 5.27 -7.20
C GLN A 37 5.03 6.55 -6.36
N GLY A 38 4.95 6.43 -5.04
CA GLY A 38 4.85 7.57 -4.14
C GLY A 38 5.45 7.29 -2.76
N PHE A 39 6.30 8.21 -2.27
CA PHE A 39 6.83 8.11 -0.93
C PHE A 39 5.88 8.75 0.08
N PRO A 40 5.97 8.37 1.36
CA PRO A 40 5.13 8.95 2.39
C PRO A 40 5.49 10.43 2.60
N LEU A 41 4.49 11.24 2.92
CA LEU A 41 4.65 12.66 3.25
C LEU A 41 5.46 12.86 4.54
N ALA A 42 5.44 11.87 5.44
CA ALA A 42 6.18 11.85 6.68
C ALA A 42 6.49 10.42 7.11
N ASN A 43 7.58 10.22 7.85
CA ASN A 43 7.83 8.97 8.55
C ASN A 43 7.18 9.03 9.94
N ALA A 44 6.00 8.43 10.07
CA ALA A 44 5.21 8.40 11.30
C ALA A 44 5.45 7.13 12.14
N MET A 45 6.51 6.38 11.87
CA MET A 45 6.81 5.12 12.53
C MET A 45 7.11 5.31 14.02
N ARG A 46 6.46 4.54 14.87
CA ARG A 46 6.80 4.37 16.28
C ARG A 46 7.91 3.34 16.42
N LYS A 47 8.52 3.26 17.62
CA LYS A 47 9.58 2.30 17.90
C LYS A 47 9.16 0.85 17.63
N PRO A 48 10.09 -0.02 17.22
CA PRO A 48 9.85 -1.45 17.18
C PRO A 48 9.30 -1.97 18.53
N GLY A 49 8.32 -2.86 18.46
CA GLY A 49 7.60 -3.38 19.63
C GLY A 49 6.38 -2.57 20.04
N GLU A 50 6.17 -1.38 19.49
CA GLU A 50 4.95 -0.61 19.67
C GLU A 50 3.94 -0.90 18.54
N TRP A 51 2.63 -0.90 18.89
CA TRP A 51 1.58 -1.03 17.89
C TRP A 51 1.57 0.15 16.92
N GLN A 52 1.51 -0.17 15.65
CA GLN A 52 1.34 0.78 14.56
C GLN A 52 -0.10 0.71 14.05
N VAL A 53 -0.66 1.84 13.67
CA VAL A 53 -2.02 1.93 13.14
C VAL A 53 -1.99 2.46 11.73
N TYR A 54 -2.68 1.78 10.83
CA TYR A 54 -2.92 2.25 9.47
C TYR A 54 -4.42 2.43 9.24
N ASP A 55 -4.82 3.62 8.79
CA ASP A 55 -6.14 3.90 8.26
C ASP A 55 -6.00 4.21 6.77
N VAL A 56 -6.67 3.42 5.93
CA VAL A 56 -6.50 3.50 4.47
C VAL A 56 -7.85 3.70 3.80
N ILE A 57 -7.96 4.76 3.03
CA ILE A 57 -9.10 5.03 2.15
C ILE A 57 -8.66 4.70 0.73
N TRP A 58 -9.32 3.71 0.14
CA TRP A 58 -9.03 3.24 -1.20
C TRP A 58 -10.18 3.55 -2.16
N THR A 59 -9.84 4.14 -3.31
CA THR A 59 -10.76 4.30 -4.44
C THR A 59 -10.26 3.46 -5.60
N ALA A 60 -11.02 2.44 -5.96
CA ALA A 60 -10.67 1.53 -7.06
C ALA A 60 -10.70 2.24 -8.42
N PRO A 61 -9.85 1.81 -9.38
CA PRO A 61 -9.92 2.32 -10.73
C PRO A 61 -11.21 1.86 -11.41
N THR A 62 -11.72 2.67 -12.34
CA THR A 62 -12.82 2.26 -13.21
C THR A 62 -12.36 2.15 -14.65
N PHE A 63 -13.05 1.35 -15.44
CA PHE A 63 -12.66 1.04 -16.82
C PHE A 63 -13.80 1.30 -17.79
N ASN A 64 -13.45 1.70 -18.99
CA ASN A 64 -14.35 1.78 -20.13
C ASN A 64 -14.68 0.36 -20.66
N ALA A 65 -15.65 0.27 -21.57
CA ALA A 65 -16.04 -1.01 -22.17
C ALA A 65 -14.92 -1.66 -22.99
N ASP A 66 -14.01 -0.85 -23.54
CA ASP A 66 -12.83 -1.31 -24.29
C ASP A 66 -11.65 -1.74 -23.40
N GLY A 67 -11.82 -1.66 -22.07
CA GLY A 67 -10.78 -2.01 -21.09
C GLY A 67 -9.78 -0.89 -20.78
N SER A 68 -9.89 0.26 -21.42
CA SER A 68 -9.08 1.43 -21.06
C SER A 68 -9.50 2.01 -19.71
N VAL A 69 -8.55 2.64 -19.00
CA VAL A 69 -8.85 3.28 -17.71
C VAL A 69 -9.77 4.47 -17.91
N LYS A 70 -10.89 4.49 -17.20
CA LYS A 70 -11.81 5.61 -17.14
C LYS A 70 -11.45 6.59 -16.03
N THR A 71 -11.23 6.05 -14.82
CA THR A 71 -10.70 6.80 -13.68
C THR A 71 -9.56 6.02 -13.04
N PRO A 72 -8.46 6.68 -12.66
CA PRO A 72 -7.38 6.01 -11.94
C PRO A 72 -7.78 5.58 -10.53
N ALA A 73 -6.93 4.79 -9.88
CA ALA A 73 -7.06 4.47 -8.48
C ALA A 73 -6.48 5.58 -7.62
N PHE A 74 -7.07 5.80 -6.44
CA PHE A 74 -6.56 6.75 -5.44
C PHE A 74 -6.43 6.11 -4.07
N VAL A 75 -5.43 6.57 -3.33
CA VAL A 75 -5.23 6.19 -1.94
C VAL A 75 -5.00 7.41 -1.05
N THR A 76 -5.69 7.43 0.09
CA THR A 76 -5.36 8.30 1.21
C THR A 76 -5.03 7.39 2.38
N ALA A 77 -3.88 7.59 2.99
CA ALA A 77 -3.43 6.77 4.10
C ALA A 77 -2.93 7.61 5.26
N PHE A 78 -3.29 7.16 6.46
CA PHE A 78 -2.76 7.66 7.71
C PHE A 78 -1.95 6.56 8.38
N HIS A 79 -0.80 6.91 8.90
CA HIS A 79 0.02 6.05 9.74
C HIS A 79 0.14 6.69 11.12
N ASN A 80 -0.33 5.99 12.15
CA ASN A 80 -0.38 6.52 13.52
C ASN A 80 -1.09 7.88 13.64
N GLY A 81 -2.15 8.11 12.84
CA GLY A 81 -2.90 9.36 12.79
C GLY A 81 -2.24 10.48 11.97
N VAL A 82 -1.06 10.26 11.41
CA VAL A 82 -0.36 11.22 10.54
C VAL A 82 -0.67 10.89 9.08
N LEU A 83 -1.10 11.89 8.31
CA LEU A 83 -1.35 11.75 6.87
C LEU A 83 -0.04 11.44 6.14
N VAL A 84 0.05 10.25 5.54
CA VAL A 84 1.23 9.80 4.80
C VAL A 84 1.01 9.71 3.29
N GLN A 85 -0.25 9.52 2.85
CA GLN A 85 -0.64 9.64 1.45
C GLN A 85 -1.92 10.48 1.37
N ASN A 86 -1.92 11.52 0.54
CA ASN A 86 -3.05 12.43 0.39
C ASN A 86 -3.66 12.31 -1.00
N HIS A 87 -4.73 11.53 -1.13
CA HIS A 87 -5.42 11.33 -2.41
C HIS A 87 -4.44 11.05 -3.56
N PHE A 88 -3.46 10.19 -3.27
CA PHE A 88 -2.39 9.87 -4.21
C PHE A 88 -2.95 9.05 -5.38
N GLU A 89 -2.74 9.54 -6.60
CA GLU A 89 -3.12 8.86 -7.84
C GLU A 89 -2.09 7.77 -8.16
N LEU A 90 -2.53 6.52 -8.21
CA LEU A 90 -1.71 5.42 -8.67
C LEU A 90 -1.65 5.41 -10.20
N LYS A 91 -0.51 5.00 -10.76
CA LYS A 91 -0.29 4.89 -12.21
C LYS A 91 -0.58 3.49 -12.76
N GLY A 92 -1.04 2.60 -11.92
CA GLY A 92 -1.29 1.18 -12.19
C GLY A 92 -0.83 0.31 -11.04
N GLU A 93 -0.74 -0.99 -11.29
CA GLU A 93 -0.27 -1.96 -10.31
C GLU A 93 1.15 -1.65 -9.82
N THR A 94 1.42 -2.02 -8.58
CA THR A 94 2.74 -1.85 -7.97
C THR A 94 3.64 -3.00 -8.41
N LEU A 95 4.67 -2.69 -9.20
CA LEU A 95 5.57 -3.68 -9.77
C LEU A 95 7.00 -3.50 -9.26
N TYR A 96 7.69 -4.59 -9.01
CA TYR A 96 9.12 -4.58 -8.73
C TYR A 96 9.94 -4.20 -9.98
N ILE A 97 9.57 -4.74 -11.15
CA ILE A 97 10.22 -4.48 -12.45
C ILE A 97 9.15 -4.05 -13.45
N GLY A 98 9.44 -3.03 -14.23
CA GLY A 98 8.57 -2.53 -15.28
C GLY A 98 7.85 -1.23 -14.92
N LYS A 99 7.05 -0.73 -15.85
CA LYS A 99 6.21 0.44 -15.65
C LYS A 99 4.85 0.00 -15.09
N PRO A 100 4.27 0.75 -14.13
CA PRO A 100 2.92 0.49 -13.68
C PRO A 100 1.92 0.46 -14.84
N VAL A 101 1.05 -0.54 -14.86
CA VAL A 101 -0.02 -0.69 -15.84
C VAL A 101 -1.27 -1.10 -15.09
N TYR A 102 -2.41 -0.53 -15.44
CA TYR A 102 -3.68 -0.95 -14.87
C TYR A 102 -4.14 -2.27 -15.46
N LYS A 103 -4.65 -3.13 -14.60
CA LYS A 103 -5.35 -4.35 -14.98
C LYS A 103 -6.74 -4.34 -14.38
N LYS A 104 -7.74 -4.72 -15.17
CA LYS A 104 -9.12 -4.82 -14.70
C LYS A 104 -9.29 -6.08 -13.87
N TYR A 105 -9.83 -5.91 -12.66
CA TYR A 105 -10.27 -6.99 -11.78
C TYR A 105 -11.74 -6.77 -11.46
N ASP A 106 -12.53 -7.84 -11.48
CA ASP A 106 -13.91 -7.79 -11.01
C ASP A 106 -13.95 -7.80 -9.48
N THR A 107 -13.08 -8.59 -8.86
CA THR A 107 -12.86 -8.64 -7.41
C THR A 107 -11.38 -8.90 -7.13
N ALA A 108 -10.88 -8.37 -6.03
CA ALA A 108 -9.53 -8.65 -5.55
C ALA A 108 -9.52 -8.76 -4.02
N PRO A 109 -8.75 -9.70 -3.44
CA PRO A 109 -8.62 -9.80 -2.00
C PRO A 109 -7.73 -8.69 -1.44
N ILE A 110 -7.99 -8.31 -0.18
CA ILE A 110 -7.00 -7.61 0.64
C ILE A 110 -6.04 -8.67 1.18
N LYS A 111 -4.75 -8.46 1.00
CA LYS A 111 -3.70 -9.40 1.44
C LYS A 111 -2.78 -8.71 2.43
N LEU A 112 -2.39 -9.44 3.47
CA LEU A 112 -1.30 -9.08 4.36
C LEU A 112 -0.12 -9.99 3.98
N GLN A 113 0.96 -9.39 3.52
CA GLN A 113 2.10 -10.14 3.02
C GLN A 113 3.25 -10.08 4.02
N ALA A 114 3.78 -11.25 4.38
CA ALA A 114 5.10 -11.36 4.98
C ALA A 114 6.12 -11.53 3.86
N HIS A 115 7.02 -10.56 3.73
CA HIS A 115 8.13 -10.67 2.77
C HIS A 115 9.09 -11.78 3.19
N GLY A 116 9.70 -12.47 2.22
CA GLY A 116 10.58 -13.62 2.48
C GLY A 116 11.93 -13.32 3.15
N ASP A 117 12.14 -12.11 3.62
CA ASP A 117 13.34 -11.72 4.35
C ASP A 117 13.36 -12.34 5.77
N PRO A 118 14.55 -12.67 6.31
CA PRO A 118 14.69 -13.18 7.66
C PRO A 118 14.43 -12.06 8.69
N SER A 119 13.17 -11.76 8.92
CA SER A 119 12.72 -10.78 9.90
C SER A 119 11.86 -11.44 10.99
N PRO A 120 11.82 -10.90 12.21
CA PRO A 120 10.88 -11.35 13.22
C PRO A 120 9.44 -11.27 12.69
N PRO A 121 8.55 -12.19 13.13
CA PRO A 121 7.16 -12.18 12.71
C PRO A 121 6.45 -10.90 13.13
N ILE A 122 5.56 -10.41 12.26
CA ILE A 122 4.68 -9.28 12.55
C ILE A 122 3.31 -9.83 12.97
N SER A 123 2.72 -9.23 13.99
CA SER A 123 1.38 -9.52 14.44
C SER A 123 0.40 -8.47 13.95
N PHE A 124 -0.78 -8.90 13.54
CA PHE A 124 -1.89 -8.03 13.15
C PHE A 124 -3.04 -8.20 14.13
N TRP A 125 -3.70 -7.09 14.43
CA TRP A 125 -4.86 -7.06 15.31
C TRP A 125 -5.85 -5.98 14.87
N ASN A 126 -7.14 -6.17 15.18
CA ASN A 126 -8.21 -5.21 14.94
C ASN A 126 -8.32 -4.79 13.44
N ILE A 127 -8.33 -5.79 12.55
CA ILE A 127 -8.48 -5.55 11.12
C ILE A 127 -9.96 -5.47 10.78
N TRP A 128 -10.37 -4.39 10.13
CA TRP A 128 -11.71 -4.21 9.64
C TRP A 128 -11.72 -3.49 8.29
N VAL A 129 -12.76 -3.74 7.51
CA VAL A 129 -12.99 -3.13 6.21
C VAL A 129 -14.42 -2.62 6.15
N ARG A 130 -14.60 -1.44 5.59
CA ARG A 130 -15.92 -0.86 5.35
C ARG A 130 -16.00 -0.32 3.94
N GLU A 131 -17.05 -0.72 3.21
CA GLU A 131 -17.37 -0.10 1.94
C GLU A 131 -17.82 1.35 2.15
N LEU A 132 -17.25 2.26 1.36
CA LEU A 132 -17.63 3.67 1.34
C LEU A 132 -18.67 3.85 0.23
N LYS A 133 -19.83 4.37 0.61
CA LYS A 133 -20.93 4.69 -0.32
C LYS A 133 -20.79 6.10 -0.84
#